data_a179c2d603cec4535634dd05d4b4b271
#
_entry.id   a179c2d603cec4535634dd05d4b4b271
#
_cell.length_a   1.000
_cell.length_b   1.000
_cell.length_c   1.000
_cell.angle_alpha   90.00
_cell.angle_beta   90.00
_cell.angle_gamma   90.00
#
_symmetry.space_group_name_H-M   'P 1'
#
loop_
_entity.id
_entity.type
_entity.pdbx_description
1 polymer ?
#
loop_
_entity_poly.entity_id
_entity_poly.type
_entity_poly.pdbx_seq_one_letter_code
_entity_poly.pdbx_strand_id
1 'polypeptide(L)'
;MNIDRPGLKFRAKQLMSVSKPAPIPVGLIYIAFTMIVSMLSSRLLTSNINADYIMDVANRMMSGSDPGVYNEYMEYISTHGPSAGASALNILLQLVSSILWAGFILFCINTVFGRHAEVANLLDGFSIFWKVLILSLLESVIVFIGMLLFIIPGIIMIYRYRMAVYILMDDPEKSPVQCMRESAVLTKGFKWQLFVLDFSFIGWYIVIALPVLGYFAEVYAFPYMNLTRTLYYRELLRFAGKDVGDGQTYVLPENF
;
A
#
# COMPACT_ATOMS: atom_id res chain seq x y z
N MET A 1 19.36 16.07 -10.46
CA MET A 1 19.49 15.19 -9.27
C MET A 1 18.89 13.83 -9.61
N ASN A 2 19.61 12.74 -9.43
CA ASN A 2 19.13 11.40 -9.76
C ASN A 2 19.36 10.47 -8.56
N ILE A 3 18.32 9.75 -8.12
CA ILE A 3 18.42 8.76 -7.04
C ILE A 3 18.87 7.43 -7.64
N ASP A 4 19.87 6.80 -7.05
CA ASP A 4 20.39 5.49 -7.46
C ASP A 4 19.39 4.38 -7.07
N ARG A 5 18.44 4.11 -7.95
CA ARG A 5 17.40 3.08 -7.76
C ARG A 5 17.96 1.66 -7.67
N PRO A 6 18.93 1.23 -8.49
CA PRO A 6 19.59 -0.06 -8.32
C PRO A 6 20.26 -0.21 -6.96
N GLY A 7 20.97 0.81 -6.48
CA GLY A 7 21.58 0.82 -5.16
C GLY A 7 20.54 0.72 -4.03
N LEU A 8 19.39 1.41 -4.13
CA LEU A 8 18.31 1.27 -3.14
C LEU A 8 17.78 -0.17 -3.08
N LYS A 9 17.56 -0.81 -4.24
CA LYS A 9 17.11 -2.20 -4.32
C LYS A 9 18.12 -3.17 -3.71
N PHE A 10 19.40 -2.94 -3.95
CA PHE A 10 20.47 -3.74 -3.35
C PHE A 10 20.50 -3.58 -1.83
N ARG A 11 20.44 -2.33 -1.33
CA ARG A 11 20.38 -2.05 0.12
C ARG A 11 19.15 -2.67 0.78
N ALA A 12 17.98 -2.63 0.12
CA ALA A 12 16.78 -3.28 0.63
C ALA A 12 16.98 -4.79 0.82
N LYS A 13 17.61 -5.48 -0.14
CA LYS A 13 17.95 -6.91 -0.02
C LYS A 13 18.90 -7.18 1.14
N GLN A 14 19.91 -6.34 1.34
CA GLN A 14 20.83 -6.45 2.49
C GLN A 14 20.09 -6.28 3.82
N LEU A 15 19.23 -5.24 3.94
CA LEU A 15 18.42 -5.04 5.15
C LEU A 15 17.51 -6.24 5.44
N MET A 16 16.95 -6.88 4.42
CA MET A 16 16.14 -8.09 4.60
C MET A 16 16.92 -9.25 5.22
N SER A 17 18.24 -9.34 4.99
CA SER A 17 19.07 -10.44 5.52
C SER A 17 19.72 -10.13 6.86
N VAL A 18 19.99 -8.85 7.16
CA VAL A 18 20.80 -8.44 8.33
C VAL A 18 19.94 -7.90 9.48
N SER A 19 18.77 -7.30 9.18
CA SER A 19 17.94 -6.65 10.21
C SER A 19 17.37 -7.62 11.24
N LYS A 20 17.27 -7.16 12.48
CA LYS A 20 16.63 -7.90 13.58
C LYS A 20 15.58 -6.99 14.24
N PRO A 21 14.28 -7.39 14.26
CA PRO A 21 13.74 -8.62 13.65
C PRO A 21 13.80 -8.57 12.10
N ALA A 22 13.89 -9.76 11.49
CA ALA A 22 13.94 -9.84 10.04
C ALA A 22 12.63 -9.36 9.41
N PRO A 23 12.64 -8.56 8.32
CA PRO A 23 11.44 -7.99 7.71
C PRO A 23 10.49 -9.04 7.11
N ILE A 24 10.98 -10.20 6.70
CA ILE A 24 10.16 -11.28 6.11
C ILE A 24 9.14 -11.83 7.11
N PRO A 25 9.50 -12.27 8.33
CA PRO A 25 8.52 -12.72 9.32
C PRO A 25 7.50 -11.65 9.70
N VAL A 26 7.93 -10.39 9.83
CA VAL A 26 7.02 -9.27 10.15
C VAL A 26 6.05 -9.01 9.00
N GLY A 27 6.54 -9.02 7.76
CA GLY A 27 5.71 -8.93 6.57
C GLY A 27 4.74 -10.10 6.43
N LEU A 28 5.16 -11.32 6.81
CA LEU A 28 4.32 -12.52 6.79
C LEU A 28 3.11 -12.38 7.74
N ILE A 29 3.30 -11.78 8.92
CA ILE A 29 2.19 -11.53 9.86
C ILE A 29 1.14 -10.61 9.19
N TYR A 30 1.59 -9.54 8.54
CA TYR A 30 0.70 -8.64 7.81
C TYR A 30 -0.02 -9.36 6.66
N ILE A 31 0.70 -10.13 5.85
CA ILE A 31 0.16 -10.87 4.70
C ILE A 31 -0.87 -11.91 5.19
N ALA A 32 -0.55 -12.69 6.22
CA ALA A 32 -1.48 -13.65 6.79
C ALA A 32 -2.78 -12.98 7.27
N PHE A 33 -2.67 -11.82 7.94
CA PHE A 33 -3.82 -11.05 8.35
C PHE A 33 -4.66 -10.58 7.14
N THR A 34 -4.03 -10.00 6.12
CA THR A 34 -4.75 -9.53 4.92
C THR A 34 -5.38 -10.67 4.12
N MET A 35 -4.78 -11.86 4.11
CA MET A 35 -5.40 -13.06 3.54
C MET A 35 -6.68 -13.46 4.28
N ILE A 36 -6.64 -13.48 5.63
CA ILE A 36 -7.83 -13.78 6.43
C ILE A 36 -8.93 -12.74 6.15
N VAL A 37 -8.56 -11.46 6.14
CA VAL A 37 -9.49 -10.37 5.82
C VAL A 37 -10.08 -10.54 4.42
N SER A 38 -9.27 -10.87 3.42
CA SER A 38 -9.71 -11.08 2.04
C SER A 38 -10.69 -12.26 1.94
N MET A 39 -10.41 -13.38 2.61
CA MET A 39 -11.31 -14.53 2.65
C MET A 39 -12.63 -14.21 3.33
N LEU A 40 -12.58 -13.46 4.44
CA LEU A 40 -13.79 -13.05 5.16
C LEU A 40 -14.59 -12.03 4.34
N SER A 41 -13.93 -11.05 3.72
CA SER A 41 -14.55 -10.06 2.85
C SER A 41 -15.24 -10.70 1.66
N SER A 42 -14.59 -11.66 1.00
CA SER A 42 -15.21 -12.37 -0.13
C SER A 42 -16.48 -13.11 0.32
N ARG A 43 -16.45 -13.80 1.45
CA ARG A 43 -17.62 -14.47 2.00
C ARG A 43 -18.75 -13.51 2.36
N LEU A 44 -18.42 -12.38 3.01
CA LEU A 44 -19.41 -11.37 3.40
C LEU A 44 -20.08 -10.71 2.20
N LEU A 45 -19.33 -10.46 1.13
CA LEU A 45 -19.82 -9.74 -0.03
C LEU A 45 -20.49 -10.64 -1.07
N THR A 46 -20.13 -11.93 -1.12
CA THR A 46 -20.61 -12.85 -2.17
C THR A 46 -21.46 -14.01 -1.66
N SER A 47 -21.76 -14.07 -0.36
CA SER A 47 -22.48 -15.22 0.24
C SER A 47 -23.84 -15.52 -0.39
N ASN A 48 -24.52 -14.50 -0.89
CA ASN A 48 -25.85 -14.61 -1.48
C ASN A 48 -25.84 -14.52 -3.01
N ILE A 49 -24.67 -14.39 -3.62
CA ILE A 49 -24.51 -14.21 -5.06
C ILE A 49 -24.24 -15.57 -5.71
N ASN A 50 -25.06 -15.94 -6.69
CA ASN A 50 -24.84 -17.14 -7.50
C ASN A 50 -23.83 -16.83 -8.62
N ALA A 51 -22.65 -17.47 -8.58
CA ALA A 51 -21.59 -17.25 -9.55
C ALA A 51 -21.99 -17.67 -10.98
N ASP A 52 -22.78 -18.75 -11.12
CA ASP A 52 -23.23 -19.23 -12.43
C ASP A 52 -24.19 -18.23 -13.07
N TYR A 53 -25.09 -17.63 -12.27
CA TYR A 53 -25.96 -16.55 -12.74
C TYR A 53 -25.17 -15.32 -13.22
N ILE A 54 -24.17 -14.90 -12.46
CA ILE A 54 -23.31 -13.75 -12.85
C ILE A 54 -22.56 -14.05 -14.14
N MET A 55 -22.08 -15.29 -14.32
CA MET A 55 -21.40 -15.70 -15.54
C MET A 55 -22.35 -15.70 -16.76
N ASP A 56 -23.58 -16.17 -16.60
CA ASP A 56 -24.61 -16.13 -17.65
C ASP A 56 -24.92 -14.67 -18.04
N VAL A 57 -25.19 -13.82 -17.06
CA VAL A 57 -25.43 -12.40 -17.28
C VAL A 57 -24.25 -11.73 -18.01
N ALA A 58 -23.01 -12.01 -17.60
CA ALA A 58 -21.82 -11.46 -18.25
C ALA A 58 -21.72 -11.90 -19.72
N ASN A 59 -22.00 -13.19 -20.02
CA ASN A 59 -22.01 -13.70 -21.38
C ASN A 59 -23.12 -13.06 -22.24
N ARG A 60 -24.32 -12.87 -21.69
CA ARG A 60 -25.44 -12.18 -22.37
C ARG A 60 -25.13 -10.71 -22.62
N MET A 61 -24.48 -10.01 -21.69
CA MET A 61 -24.00 -8.63 -21.88
C MET A 61 -22.96 -8.55 -23.00
N MET A 62 -21.96 -9.44 -23.00
CA MET A 62 -20.90 -9.44 -24.02
C MET A 62 -21.43 -9.80 -25.42
N SER A 63 -22.42 -10.67 -25.51
CA SER A 63 -23.05 -11.05 -26.80
C SER A 63 -23.96 -9.95 -27.35
N GLY A 64 -24.36 -8.98 -26.53
CA GLY A 64 -25.32 -7.95 -26.93
C GLY A 64 -26.72 -8.49 -27.30
N SER A 65 -27.01 -9.73 -26.92
CA SER A 65 -28.21 -10.47 -27.33
C SER A 65 -29.50 -10.02 -26.62
N ASP A 66 -29.36 -9.32 -25.48
CA ASP A 66 -30.50 -8.95 -24.65
C ASP A 66 -30.35 -7.54 -24.08
N PRO A 67 -31.11 -6.54 -24.58
CA PRO A 67 -31.09 -5.18 -24.07
C PRO A 67 -31.58 -5.05 -22.63
N GLY A 68 -32.33 -6.01 -22.10
CA GLY A 68 -32.89 -6.01 -20.75
C GLY A 68 -31.95 -6.56 -19.69
N VAL A 69 -30.87 -7.24 -20.08
CA VAL A 69 -29.97 -7.95 -19.15
C VAL A 69 -29.36 -7.04 -18.09
N TYR A 70 -29.12 -5.76 -18.40
CA TYR A 70 -28.61 -4.79 -17.42
C TYR A 70 -29.60 -4.54 -16.29
N ASN A 71 -30.88 -4.37 -16.61
CA ASN A 71 -31.92 -4.14 -15.60
C ASN A 71 -32.12 -5.38 -14.74
N GLU A 72 -32.14 -6.57 -15.35
CA GLU A 72 -32.19 -7.86 -14.65
C GLU A 72 -31.00 -8.01 -13.67
N TYR A 73 -29.80 -7.66 -14.11
CA TYR A 73 -28.62 -7.66 -13.25
C TYR A 73 -28.75 -6.69 -12.07
N MET A 74 -29.22 -5.47 -12.31
CA MET A 74 -29.40 -4.48 -11.26
C MET A 74 -30.47 -4.90 -10.23
N GLU A 75 -31.55 -5.52 -10.67
CA GLU A 75 -32.58 -6.09 -9.79
C GLU A 75 -32.01 -7.25 -8.97
N TYR A 76 -31.27 -8.15 -9.61
CA TYR A 76 -30.61 -9.25 -8.92
C TYR A 76 -29.65 -8.78 -7.84
N ILE A 77 -28.77 -7.81 -8.14
CA ILE A 77 -27.81 -7.26 -7.16
C ILE A 77 -28.53 -6.51 -6.03
N SER A 78 -29.65 -5.84 -6.32
CA SER A 78 -30.43 -5.15 -5.29
C SER A 78 -31.05 -6.11 -4.26
N THR A 79 -31.38 -7.33 -4.70
CA THR A 79 -32.03 -8.36 -3.88
C THR A 79 -31.04 -9.34 -3.22
N HIS A 80 -29.95 -9.68 -3.92
CA HIS A 80 -28.97 -10.71 -3.51
C HIS A 80 -27.60 -10.12 -3.15
N GLY A 81 -27.41 -8.80 -3.31
CA GLY A 81 -26.16 -8.13 -2.97
C GLY A 81 -25.90 -8.15 -1.46
N PRO A 82 -24.70 -7.71 -1.04
CA PRO A 82 -24.31 -7.72 0.35
C PRO A 82 -25.22 -6.81 1.19
N SER A 83 -25.62 -7.30 2.37
CA SER A 83 -26.39 -6.49 3.30
C SER A 83 -25.58 -5.24 3.76
N ALA A 84 -26.27 -4.20 4.21
CA ALA A 84 -25.63 -3.00 4.77
C ALA A 84 -24.67 -3.36 5.92
N GLY A 85 -25.04 -4.33 6.75
CA GLY A 85 -24.18 -4.82 7.84
C GLY A 85 -22.91 -5.51 7.33
N ALA A 86 -23.03 -6.36 6.30
CA ALA A 86 -21.88 -7.02 5.67
C ALA A 86 -20.94 -5.99 5.04
N SER A 87 -21.49 -5.00 4.34
CA SER A 87 -20.74 -3.91 3.73
C SER A 87 -20.01 -3.06 4.78
N ALA A 88 -20.68 -2.70 5.88
CA ALA A 88 -20.07 -1.95 6.98
C ALA A 88 -18.93 -2.75 7.64
N LEU A 89 -19.14 -4.05 7.90
CA LEU A 89 -18.09 -4.90 8.46
C LEU A 89 -16.90 -5.01 7.52
N ASN A 90 -17.14 -5.15 6.20
CA ASN A 90 -16.06 -5.17 5.21
C ASN A 90 -15.25 -3.87 5.23
N ILE A 91 -15.92 -2.71 5.29
CA ILE A 91 -15.22 -1.41 5.41
C ILE A 91 -14.35 -1.39 6.68
N LEU A 92 -14.86 -1.84 7.82
CA LEU A 92 -14.08 -1.90 9.07
C LEU A 92 -12.84 -2.79 8.92
N LEU A 93 -12.97 -3.96 8.30
CA LEU A 93 -11.84 -4.86 8.05
C LEU A 93 -10.78 -4.22 7.16
N GLN A 94 -11.19 -3.49 6.12
CA GLN A 94 -10.25 -2.75 5.25
C GLN A 94 -9.56 -1.61 6.00
N LEU A 95 -10.26 -0.91 6.87
CA LEU A 95 -9.66 0.13 7.72
C LEU A 95 -8.60 -0.45 8.66
N VAL A 96 -8.88 -1.57 9.31
CA VAL A 96 -7.89 -2.27 10.16
C VAL A 96 -6.67 -2.67 9.33
N SER A 97 -6.86 -3.21 8.11
CA SER A 97 -5.75 -3.57 7.22
C SER A 97 -4.89 -2.36 6.84
N SER A 98 -5.50 -1.19 6.61
CA SER A 98 -4.76 0.03 6.28
C SER A 98 -3.93 0.55 7.47
N ILE A 99 -4.42 0.42 8.69
CA ILE A 99 -3.69 0.79 9.91
C ILE A 99 -2.48 -0.14 10.12
N LEU A 100 -2.67 -1.45 9.96
CA LEU A 100 -1.57 -2.41 10.04
C LEU A 100 -0.51 -2.17 8.95
N TRP A 101 -0.93 -1.78 7.74
CA TRP A 101 0.01 -1.39 6.68
C TRP A 101 0.82 -0.15 7.07
N ALA A 102 0.19 0.87 7.66
CA ALA A 102 0.89 2.04 8.19
C ALA A 102 1.89 1.63 9.28
N GLY A 103 1.51 0.73 10.20
CA GLY A 103 2.41 0.15 11.19
C GLY A 103 3.60 -0.60 10.56
N PHE A 104 3.38 -1.33 9.47
CA PHE A 104 4.47 -1.96 8.73
C PHE A 104 5.41 -0.93 8.08
N ILE A 105 4.89 0.21 7.62
CA ILE A 105 5.73 1.32 7.15
C ILE A 105 6.60 1.84 8.30
N LEU A 106 6.06 2.01 9.50
CA LEU A 106 6.85 2.42 10.69
C LEU A 106 7.97 1.41 10.98
N PHE A 107 7.66 0.11 10.95
CA PHE A 107 8.67 -0.93 11.06
C PHE A 107 9.78 -0.77 10.01
N CYS A 108 9.42 -0.52 8.74
CA CYS A 108 10.39 -0.27 7.68
C CYS A 108 11.20 1.01 7.92
N ILE A 109 10.58 2.09 8.41
CA ILE A 109 11.26 3.34 8.78
C ILE A 109 12.29 3.05 9.87
N ASN A 110 11.89 2.42 10.97
CA ASN A 110 12.78 2.08 12.06
C ASN A 110 13.97 1.22 11.59
N THR A 111 13.70 0.23 10.73
CA THR A 111 14.73 -0.61 10.12
C THR A 111 15.72 0.19 9.26
N VAL A 112 15.22 1.09 8.39
CA VAL A 112 16.05 1.86 7.45
C VAL A 112 16.86 2.96 8.16
N PHE A 113 16.29 3.55 9.23
CA PHE A 113 16.95 4.61 9.99
C PHE A 113 17.81 4.07 11.13
N GLY A 114 17.89 2.76 11.32
CA GLY A 114 18.67 2.13 12.40
C GLY A 114 18.07 2.36 13.79
N ARG A 115 16.78 2.71 13.88
CA ARG A 115 16.03 2.80 15.12
C ARG A 115 15.66 1.41 15.62
N HIS A 116 15.17 1.31 16.87
CA HIS A 116 14.69 0.04 17.41
C HIS A 116 13.42 -0.41 16.66
N ALA A 117 13.57 -1.38 15.76
CA ALA A 117 12.46 -1.96 15.01
C ALA A 117 11.92 -3.19 15.75
N GLU A 118 10.60 -3.25 15.92
CA GLU A 118 9.93 -4.36 16.61
C GLU A 118 8.69 -4.84 15.84
N VAL A 119 8.28 -6.09 16.09
CA VAL A 119 7.03 -6.62 15.56
C VAL A 119 5.83 -5.79 16.06
N ALA A 120 5.93 -5.25 17.28
CA ALA A 120 4.91 -4.38 17.87
C ALA A 120 4.63 -3.11 17.03
N ASN A 121 5.59 -2.65 16.21
CA ASN A 121 5.37 -1.48 15.33
C ASN A 121 4.18 -1.68 14.37
N LEU A 122 3.78 -2.92 14.06
CA LEU A 122 2.56 -3.20 13.30
C LEU A 122 1.31 -2.62 13.99
N LEU A 123 1.32 -2.57 15.32
CA LEU A 123 0.18 -2.09 16.11
C LEU A 123 0.29 -0.59 16.43
N ASP A 124 1.45 0.03 16.26
CA ASP A 124 1.64 1.46 16.57
C ASP A 124 0.75 2.37 15.72
N GLY A 125 0.37 1.93 14.52
CA GLY A 125 -0.61 2.62 13.68
C GLY A 125 -1.96 2.85 14.36
N PHE A 126 -2.34 1.99 15.34
CA PHE A 126 -3.59 2.15 16.08
C PHE A 126 -3.59 3.33 17.04
N SER A 127 -2.44 3.74 17.54
CA SER A 127 -2.33 4.92 18.44
C SER A 127 -2.71 6.22 17.72
N ILE A 128 -2.52 6.27 16.41
CA ILE A 128 -2.81 7.43 15.56
C ILE A 128 -3.84 7.10 14.45
N PHE A 129 -4.69 6.09 14.71
CA PHE A 129 -5.58 5.55 13.67
C PHE A 129 -6.46 6.63 13.02
N TRP A 130 -6.95 7.60 13.77
CA TRP A 130 -7.73 8.71 13.22
C TRP A 130 -6.94 9.54 12.21
N LYS A 131 -5.65 9.80 12.49
CA LYS A 131 -4.78 10.54 11.56
C LYS A 131 -4.53 9.73 10.29
N VAL A 132 -4.27 8.42 10.41
CA VAL A 132 -4.10 7.51 9.27
C VAL A 132 -5.36 7.46 8.42
N LEU A 133 -6.54 7.35 9.07
CA LEU A 133 -7.83 7.29 8.40
C LEU A 133 -8.15 8.59 7.65
N ILE A 134 -7.97 9.74 8.30
CA ILE A 134 -8.18 11.05 7.67
C ILE A 134 -7.21 11.25 6.50
N LEU A 135 -5.94 10.86 6.65
CA LEU A 135 -4.95 10.94 5.58
C LEU A 135 -5.37 10.10 4.37
N SER A 136 -5.73 8.83 4.60
CA SER A 136 -6.15 7.91 3.54
C SER A 136 -7.42 8.40 2.84
N LEU A 137 -8.37 8.98 3.59
CA LEU A 137 -9.58 9.54 3.02
C LEU A 137 -9.27 10.77 2.14
N LEU A 138 -8.45 11.69 2.63
CA LEU A 138 -8.06 12.88 1.86
C LEU A 138 -7.30 12.50 0.59
N GLU A 139 -6.35 11.56 0.68
CA GLU A 139 -5.63 11.05 -0.49
C GLU A 139 -6.59 10.42 -1.50
N SER A 140 -7.50 9.56 -1.04
CA SER A 140 -8.47 8.88 -1.90
C SER A 140 -9.37 9.87 -2.64
N VAL A 141 -9.90 10.89 -1.95
CA VAL A 141 -10.75 11.91 -2.56
C VAL A 141 -9.99 12.71 -3.62
N ILE A 142 -8.76 13.13 -3.32
CA ILE A 142 -7.96 13.93 -4.27
C ILE A 142 -7.56 13.10 -5.48
N VAL A 143 -7.15 11.84 -5.27
CA VAL A 143 -6.81 10.94 -6.36
C VAL A 143 -8.04 10.63 -7.21
N PHE A 144 -9.19 10.37 -6.58
CA PHE A 144 -10.45 10.12 -7.27
C PHE A 144 -10.87 11.31 -8.16
N ILE A 145 -10.83 12.54 -7.63
CA ILE A 145 -11.10 13.76 -8.42
C ILE A 145 -10.08 13.88 -9.56
N GLY A 146 -8.80 13.62 -9.30
CA GLY A 146 -7.76 13.62 -10.33
C GLY A 146 -8.02 12.61 -11.45
N MET A 147 -8.46 11.40 -11.10
CA MET A 147 -8.81 10.33 -12.05
C MET A 147 -10.09 10.66 -12.84
N LEU A 148 -11.07 11.31 -12.19
CA LEU A 148 -12.32 11.72 -12.83
C LEU A 148 -12.08 12.80 -13.92
N LEU A 149 -11.14 13.71 -13.67
CA LEU A 149 -10.75 14.72 -14.65
C LEU A 149 -9.99 14.09 -15.82
N PHE A 150 -8.91 13.39 -15.54
CA PHE A 150 -8.12 12.62 -16.50
C PHE A 150 -7.24 11.61 -15.75
N ILE A 151 -6.93 10.47 -16.39
CA ILE A 151 -6.09 9.41 -15.82
C ILE A 151 -4.69 9.95 -15.44
N ILE A 152 -4.09 10.78 -16.29
CA ILE A 152 -2.72 11.31 -16.07
C ILE A 152 -2.64 12.19 -14.81
N PRO A 153 -3.51 13.21 -14.59
CA PRO A 153 -3.54 13.94 -13.33
C PRO A 153 -3.74 13.06 -12.10
N GLY A 154 -4.62 12.06 -12.18
CA GLY A 154 -4.81 11.10 -11.09
C GLY A 154 -3.52 10.38 -10.71
N ILE A 155 -2.78 9.86 -11.68
CA ILE A 155 -1.48 9.22 -11.47
C ILE A 155 -0.48 10.20 -10.84
N ILE A 156 -0.43 11.44 -11.32
CA ILE A 156 0.46 12.47 -10.75
C ILE A 156 0.13 12.74 -9.28
N MET A 157 -1.16 12.75 -8.89
CA MET A 157 -1.57 12.95 -7.50
C MET A 157 -1.19 11.77 -6.61
N ILE A 158 -1.28 10.53 -7.09
CA ILE A 158 -0.79 9.35 -6.36
C ILE A 158 0.68 9.54 -5.98
N TYR A 159 1.54 9.89 -6.94
CA TYR A 159 2.97 10.09 -6.67
C TYR A 159 3.28 11.36 -5.89
N ARG A 160 2.41 12.36 -5.94
CA ARG A 160 2.55 13.59 -5.16
C ARG A 160 2.38 13.36 -3.66
N TYR A 161 1.43 12.51 -3.29
CA TYR A 161 1.09 12.25 -1.88
C TYR A 161 1.66 10.93 -1.36
N ARG A 162 2.37 10.17 -2.19
CA ARG A 162 2.93 8.86 -1.86
C ARG A 162 3.75 8.81 -0.57
N MET A 163 4.40 9.92 -0.22
CA MET A 163 5.26 9.99 0.98
C MET A 163 4.52 10.51 2.22
N ALA A 164 3.24 10.87 2.12
CA ALA A 164 2.52 11.46 3.25
C ALA A 164 2.36 10.48 4.41
N VAL A 165 2.07 9.20 4.15
CA VAL A 165 1.99 8.17 5.18
C VAL A 165 3.36 7.93 5.84
N TYR A 166 4.46 7.98 5.08
CA TYR A 166 5.82 7.87 5.64
C TYR A 166 6.12 9.03 6.58
N ILE A 167 5.75 10.25 6.20
CA ILE A 167 5.92 11.46 7.03
C ILE A 167 5.09 11.37 8.30
N LEU A 168 3.83 10.88 8.21
CA LEU A 168 2.95 10.71 9.36
C LEU A 168 3.47 9.65 10.33
N MET A 169 4.02 8.54 9.81
CA MET A 169 4.58 7.47 10.66
C MET A 169 5.93 7.83 11.24
N ASP A 170 6.71 8.70 10.56
CA ASP A 170 8.00 9.20 11.05
C ASP A 170 7.83 10.30 12.13
N ASP A 171 6.77 11.11 11.99
CA ASP A 171 6.43 12.20 12.93
C ASP A 171 4.91 12.23 13.20
N PRO A 172 4.44 11.44 14.18
CA PRO A 172 3.01 11.32 14.50
C PRO A 172 2.36 12.62 15.03
N GLU A 173 3.14 13.61 15.44
CA GLU A 173 2.61 14.89 15.92
C GLU A 173 2.00 15.73 14.80
N LYS A 174 2.44 15.51 13.56
CA LYS A 174 1.95 16.23 12.39
C LYS A 174 0.48 15.93 12.11
N SER A 175 -0.21 16.93 11.55
CA SER A 175 -1.55 16.73 11.02
C SER A 175 -1.51 16.07 9.64
N PRO A 176 -2.56 15.32 9.24
CA PRO A 176 -2.65 14.70 7.92
C PRO A 176 -2.44 15.68 6.77
N VAL A 177 -3.00 16.89 6.88
CA VAL A 177 -2.85 17.95 5.86
C VAL A 177 -1.40 18.46 5.76
N GLN A 178 -0.71 18.56 6.90
CA GLN A 178 0.72 18.90 6.90
C GLN A 178 1.54 17.82 6.21
N CYS A 179 1.29 16.54 6.52
CA CYS A 179 1.96 15.41 5.87
C CYS A 179 1.77 15.42 4.35
N MET A 180 0.55 15.72 3.87
CA MET A 180 0.27 15.86 2.44
C MET A 180 1.02 17.03 1.80
N ARG A 181 1.05 18.19 2.46
CA ARG A 181 1.81 19.37 1.97
C ARG A 181 3.30 19.08 1.90
N GLU A 182 3.86 18.48 2.95
CA GLU A 182 5.27 18.08 2.98
C GLU A 182 5.59 17.03 1.92
N SER A 183 4.74 16.02 1.73
CA SER A 183 4.88 15.04 0.67
C SER A 183 4.90 15.69 -0.71
N ALA A 184 4.01 16.65 -0.95
CA ALA A 184 3.94 17.38 -2.22
C ALA A 184 5.21 18.18 -2.52
N VAL A 185 5.84 18.75 -1.49
CA VAL A 185 7.14 19.47 -1.60
C VAL A 185 8.26 18.48 -1.80
N LEU A 186 8.32 17.43 -0.98
CA LEU A 186 9.38 16.42 -0.98
C LEU A 186 9.47 15.66 -2.30
N THR A 187 8.33 15.36 -2.92
CA THR A 187 8.27 14.64 -4.21
C THR A 187 8.42 15.54 -5.43
N LYS A 188 8.55 16.87 -5.24
CA LYS A 188 8.72 17.82 -6.36
C LYS A 188 10.02 17.53 -7.13
N GLY A 189 9.91 17.26 -8.41
CA GLY A 189 11.04 16.88 -9.28
C GLY A 189 11.41 15.39 -9.26
N PHE A 190 10.86 14.60 -8.30
CA PHE A 190 11.19 13.19 -8.13
C PHE A 190 10.04 12.22 -8.46
N LYS A 191 8.84 12.73 -8.80
CA LYS A 191 7.64 11.90 -9.08
C LYS A 191 7.89 10.88 -10.19
N TRP A 192 8.55 11.30 -11.29
CA TRP A 192 8.87 10.41 -12.39
C TRP A 192 9.85 9.30 -11.97
N GLN A 193 10.83 9.64 -11.14
CA GLN A 193 11.79 8.64 -10.65
C GLN A 193 11.12 7.63 -9.72
N LEU A 194 10.17 8.07 -8.90
CA LEU A 194 9.38 7.21 -8.04
C LEU A 194 8.44 6.31 -8.86
N PHE A 195 7.81 6.87 -9.91
CA PHE A 195 7.04 6.09 -10.87
C PHE A 195 7.87 4.98 -11.51
N VAL A 196 9.06 5.31 -12.01
CA VAL A 196 9.97 4.32 -12.63
C VAL A 196 10.46 3.29 -11.61
N LEU A 197 10.65 3.68 -10.34
CA LEU A 197 10.94 2.74 -9.27
C LEU A 197 9.80 1.73 -9.09
N ASP A 198 8.56 2.20 -8.97
CA ASP A 198 7.39 1.32 -8.82
C ASP A 198 7.17 0.47 -10.08
N PHE A 199 7.32 1.04 -11.28
CA PHE A 199 7.25 0.30 -12.54
C PHE A 199 8.30 -0.82 -12.62
N SER A 200 9.48 -0.61 -12.04
CA SER A 200 10.53 -1.62 -11.99
C SER A 200 10.20 -2.85 -11.11
N PHE A 201 9.10 -2.80 -10.36
CA PHE A 201 8.55 -3.95 -9.63
C PHE A 201 7.48 -4.72 -10.40
N ILE A 202 7.18 -4.32 -11.66
CA ILE A 202 6.12 -4.96 -12.46
C ILE A 202 6.30 -6.47 -12.58
N GLY A 203 7.55 -6.94 -12.64
CA GLY A 203 7.85 -8.38 -12.66
C GLY A 203 7.35 -9.10 -11.40
N TRP A 204 7.47 -8.47 -10.23
CA TRP A 204 6.92 -9.01 -8.99
C TRP A 204 5.40 -9.04 -9.00
N TYR A 205 4.74 -7.97 -9.49
CA TYR A 205 3.28 -7.95 -9.59
C TYR A 205 2.75 -9.03 -10.53
N ILE A 206 3.45 -9.32 -11.64
CA ILE A 206 3.10 -10.41 -12.56
C ILE A 206 3.20 -11.77 -11.84
N VAL A 207 4.27 -12.01 -11.08
CA VAL A 207 4.44 -13.27 -10.34
C VAL A 207 3.40 -13.40 -9.23
N ILE A 208 3.11 -12.31 -8.50
CA ILE A 208 2.09 -12.27 -7.44
C ILE A 208 0.69 -12.56 -8.00
N ALA A 209 0.40 -12.16 -9.24
CA ALA A 209 -0.87 -12.44 -9.90
C ALA A 209 -1.08 -13.92 -10.27
N LEU A 210 -0.04 -14.76 -10.22
CA LEU A 210 -0.17 -16.19 -10.51
C LEU A 210 -0.82 -16.93 -9.33
N PRO A 211 -1.81 -17.80 -9.59
CA PRO A 211 -2.41 -18.64 -8.55
C PRO A 211 -1.32 -19.47 -7.83
N VAL A 212 -1.44 -19.63 -6.52
CA VAL A 212 -0.54 -20.39 -5.63
C VAL A 212 0.88 -19.80 -5.54
N LEU A 213 1.58 -19.61 -6.67
CA LEU A 213 2.94 -19.04 -6.69
C LEU A 213 2.96 -17.58 -6.17
N GLY A 214 1.89 -16.85 -6.41
CA GLY A 214 1.73 -15.46 -5.98
C GLY A 214 1.87 -15.29 -4.48
N TYR A 215 1.28 -16.18 -3.69
CA TYR A 215 1.37 -16.12 -2.23
C TYR A 215 2.81 -16.27 -1.71
N PHE A 216 3.57 -17.19 -2.30
CA PHE A 216 5.00 -17.36 -1.93
C PHE A 216 5.83 -16.16 -2.38
N ALA A 217 5.56 -15.64 -3.57
CA ALA A 217 6.26 -14.46 -4.08
C ALA A 217 5.97 -13.21 -3.23
N GLU A 218 4.74 -13.03 -2.76
CA GLU A 218 4.31 -11.90 -1.94
C GLU A 218 5.05 -11.85 -0.61
N VAL A 219 5.30 -13.00 0.03
CA VAL A 219 6.05 -13.09 1.29
C VAL A 219 7.44 -12.43 1.20
N TYR A 220 8.09 -12.55 0.06
CA TYR A 220 9.38 -11.90 -0.19
C TYR A 220 9.22 -10.50 -0.77
N ALA A 221 8.35 -10.33 -1.75
CA ALA A 221 8.20 -9.10 -2.51
C ALA A 221 7.64 -7.95 -1.67
N PHE A 222 6.68 -8.23 -0.77
CA PHE A 222 6.04 -7.21 0.06
C PHE A 222 7.05 -6.45 0.95
N PRO A 223 7.85 -7.10 1.83
CA PRO A 223 8.84 -6.39 2.62
C PRO A 223 9.94 -5.76 1.76
N TYR A 224 10.37 -6.43 0.70
CA TYR A 224 11.38 -5.92 -0.22
C TYR A 224 10.97 -4.58 -0.88
N MET A 225 9.76 -4.52 -1.43
CA MET A 225 9.24 -3.31 -2.08
C MET A 225 9.05 -2.16 -1.08
N ASN A 226 8.50 -2.46 0.11
CA ASN A 226 8.30 -1.45 1.15
C ASN A 226 9.62 -0.89 1.69
N LEU A 227 10.61 -1.75 1.96
CA LEU A 227 11.96 -1.30 2.35
C LEU A 227 12.61 -0.44 1.27
N THR A 228 12.47 -0.82 -0.01
CA THR A 228 13.01 -0.02 -1.12
C THR A 228 12.36 1.36 -1.19
N ARG A 229 11.04 1.45 -0.99
CA ARG A 229 10.32 2.74 -0.94
C ARG A 229 10.70 3.57 0.28
N THR A 230 10.91 2.93 1.43
CA THR A 230 11.38 3.60 2.64
C THR A 230 12.80 4.15 2.47
N LEU A 231 13.69 3.42 1.82
CA LEU A 231 15.01 3.91 1.45
C LEU A 231 14.92 5.10 0.48
N TYR A 232 13.98 5.05 -0.46
CA TYR A 232 13.71 6.18 -1.36
C TYR A 232 13.21 7.41 -0.58
N TYR A 233 12.32 7.24 0.40
CA TYR A 233 11.87 8.30 1.31
C TYR A 233 13.06 8.94 2.05
N ARG A 234 13.97 8.11 2.58
CA ARG A 234 15.19 8.59 3.25
C ARG A 234 16.07 9.43 2.32
N GLU A 235 16.27 9.01 1.08
CA GLU A 235 17.04 9.79 0.10
C GLU A 235 16.35 11.13 -0.23
N LEU A 236 15.02 11.16 -0.34
CA LEU A 236 14.28 12.42 -0.51
C LEU A 236 14.50 13.39 0.65
N LEU A 237 14.49 12.91 1.90
CA LEU A 237 14.79 13.73 3.08
C LEU A 237 16.21 14.30 3.02
N ARG A 238 17.19 13.49 2.61
CA ARG A 238 18.58 13.95 2.42
C ARG A 238 18.68 15.06 1.38
N PHE A 239 18.01 14.91 0.24
CA PHE A 239 18.00 15.96 -0.79
C PHE A 239 17.26 17.23 -0.35
N ALA A 240 16.30 17.12 0.56
CA ALA A 240 15.60 18.26 1.14
C ALA A 240 16.40 18.98 2.23
N GLY A 241 17.63 18.51 2.55
CA GLY A 241 18.43 19.06 3.65
C GLY A 241 17.80 18.88 5.03
N LYS A 242 16.79 18.03 5.14
CA LYS A 242 16.23 17.60 6.42
C LYS A 242 17.24 16.61 6.98
N ASP A 243 18.00 17.06 7.97
CA ASP A 243 18.96 16.22 8.68
C ASP A 243 18.20 15.01 9.24
N VAL A 244 18.57 13.85 8.74
CA VAL A 244 18.08 12.59 9.27
C VAL A 244 18.88 12.36 10.53
N GLY A 245 18.53 13.15 11.58
CA GLY A 245 19.20 13.12 12.86
C GLY A 245 19.17 11.71 13.42
N ASP A 246 20.23 11.09 13.35
CA ASP A 246 21.07 10.54 14.38
C ASP A 246 22.28 9.86 13.73
N GLY A 247 23.47 10.20 14.23
CA GLY A 247 24.77 9.76 13.79
C GLY A 247 25.03 8.25 13.76
N GLN A 248 24.04 7.44 13.45
CA GLN A 248 24.17 6.08 13.01
C GLN A 248 23.82 6.01 11.52
N THR A 249 24.75 6.52 10.70
CA THR A 249 25.00 5.91 9.42
C THR A 249 25.04 4.41 9.70
N TYR A 250 24.06 3.64 9.20
CA TYR A 250 24.23 2.21 9.12
C TYR A 250 25.41 2.01 8.16
N VAL A 251 26.61 2.04 8.74
CA VAL A 251 27.84 1.62 8.06
C VAL A 251 27.63 0.14 7.90
N LEU A 252 27.21 -0.24 6.70
CA LEU A 252 27.39 -1.63 6.28
C LEU A 252 28.85 -1.94 6.61
N PRO A 253 29.15 -3.05 7.33
CA PRO A 253 30.52 -3.43 7.54
C PRO A 253 31.20 -3.45 6.16
N GLU A 254 32.31 -2.73 6.03
CA GLU A 254 33.05 -2.56 4.77
C GLU A 254 33.56 -3.88 4.17
N ASN A 255 33.26 -5.02 4.80
CA ASN A 255 33.74 -6.34 4.45
C ASN A 255 32.58 -7.28 4.07
N PHE A 256 31.92 -6.97 2.94
CA PHE A 256 31.19 -7.97 2.16
C PHE A 256 31.28 -7.66 0.66
#